data_b1837ab3b716a4b111648c82290e486b
#
_entry.id   b1837ab3b716a4b111648c82290e486b
#
_cell.length_a   1.000
_cell.length_b   1.000
_cell.length_c   1.000
_cell.angle_alpha   90.00
_cell.angle_beta   90.00
_cell.angle_gamma   90.00
#
_symmetry.space_group_name_H-M   'P 1'
#
loop_
_entity.id
_entity.type
_entity.pdbx_description
1 polymer ?
#
loop_
_entity_poly.entity_id
_entity_poly.type
_entity_poly.pdbx_seq_one_letter_code
_entity_poly.pdbx_strand_id
1 'polypeptide(L)'
;MSTFRVKAQKAGGWWALTVEGPGMRRPAYTQARRLDRAEATVRDLLALHFEMAASDLEDIEIVLVDEPLADELAATRQIRQEADRLREEATARTRLTARHLRDRGYAQREIGVLLGVSHQAVGKLLGEYAQALPRERRTGTHG
;
A
#
# COMPACT_ATOMS: atom_id res chain seq x y z
N MET A 1 2.25 -7.27 15.73
CA MET A 1 1.98 -7.55 14.32
C MET A 1 2.94 -8.59 13.81
N SER A 2 2.40 -9.60 13.23
CA SER A 2 3.17 -10.77 12.82
C SER A 2 3.47 -10.68 11.33
N THR A 3 4.73 -10.56 10.99
CA THR A 3 5.16 -10.54 9.60
C THR A 3 5.92 -11.83 9.31
N PHE A 4 5.50 -12.52 8.27
CA PHE A 4 6.26 -13.68 7.80
C PHE A 4 7.37 -13.19 6.89
N ARG A 5 8.57 -13.71 7.11
CA ARG A 5 9.73 -13.34 6.31
C ARG A 5 10.06 -14.46 5.34
N VAL A 6 10.21 -14.10 4.09
CA VAL A 6 10.56 -15.03 3.02
C VAL A 6 11.93 -14.65 2.47
N LYS A 7 12.90 -15.52 2.68
CA LYS A 7 14.23 -15.35 2.11
C LYS A 7 14.21 -15.94 0.71
N ALA A 8 14.39 -15.10 -0.28
CA ALA A 8 14.38 -15.51 -1.70
C ALA A 8 15.80 -15.54 -2.23
N GLN A 9 16.18 -16.65 -2.80
CA GLN A 9 17.48 -16.85 -3.43
C GLN A 9 17.29 -17.38 -4.84
N LYS A 10 17.94 -16.74 -5.79
CA LYS A 10 17.86 -17.17 -7.18
C LYS A 10 18.73 -18.41 -7.39
N ALA A 11 18.14 -19.45 -7.92
CA ALA A 11 18.80 -20.74 -8.17
C ALA A 11 18.46 -21.20 -9.59
N GLY A 12 19.28 -20.83 -10.55
CA GLY A 12 19.02 -21.11 -11.95
C GLY A 12 17.75 -20.43 -12.44
N GLY A 13 16.82 -21.18 -12.99
CA GLY A 13 15.54 -20.64 -13.46
C GLY A 13 14.45 -20.57 -12.40
N TRP A 14 14.80 -20.78 -11.13
CA TRP A 14 13.85 -20.84 -10.02
C TRP A 14 14.28 -19.92 -8.90
N TRP A 15 13.32 -19.61 -8.04
CA TRP A 15 13.57 -18.91 -6.78
C TRP A 15 13.34 -19.88 -5.63
N ALA A 16 14.37 -20.12 -4.84
CA ALA A 16 14.26 -20.89 -3.60
C ALA A 16 13.76 -19.97 -2.51
N LEU A 17 12.70 -20.37 -1.82
CA LEU A 17 12.02 -19.54 -0.82
C LEU A 17 12.10 -20.25 0.52
N THR A 18 12.61 -19.54 1.53
CA THR A 18 12.66 -20.01 2.91
C THR A 18 11.74 -19.12 3.73
N VAL A 19 10.72 -19.72 4.33
CA VAL A 19 9.67 -19.02 5.04
C VAL A 19 9.85 -19.16 6.54
N GLU A 20 9.90 -18.03 7.24
CA GLU A 20 10.01 -18.00 8.70
C GLU A 20 8.97 -17.02 9.24
N GLY A 21 8.48 -17.26 10.45
CA GLY A 21 7.58 -16.33 11.07
C GLY A 21 6.92 -16.84 12.33
N PRO A 22 5.99 -16.06 12.89
CA PRO A 22 5.31 -16.41 14.13
C PRO A 22 4.55 -17.72 14.01
N GLY A 23 4.63 -18.55 15.05
CA GLY A 23 3.97 -19.85 15.07
C GLY A 23 4.68 -20.96 14.32
N MET A 24 5.83 -20.67 13.72
CA MET A 24 6.64 -21.65 13.00
C MET A 24 7.84 -22.05 13.82
N ARG A 25 7.97 -23.34 14.14
CA ARG A 25 9.13 -23.86 14.85
C ARG A 25 10.33 -24.03 13.94
N ARG A 26 10.08 -24.34 12.68
CA ARG A 26 11.10 -24.55 11.67
C ARG A 26 10.78 -23.76 10.44
N PRO A 27 11.79 -23.31 9.70
CA PRO A 27 11.53 -22.69 8.41
C PRO A 27 10.84 -23.69 7.47
N ALA A 28 9.95 -23.19 6.64
CA ALA A 28 9.37 -23.96 5.57
C ALA A 28 10.05 -23.59 4.26
N TYR A 29 10.18 -24.54 3.37
CA TYR A 29 10.88 -24.36 2.10
C TYR A 29 9.93 -24.60 0.94
N THR A 30 9.97 -23.71 -0.03
CA THR A 30 9.22 -23.87 -1.26
C THR A 30 10.00 -23.20 -2.39
N GLN A 31 9.42 -23.16 -3.58
CA GLN A 31 10.07 -22.53 -4.71
C GLN A 31 9.04 -21.94 -5.65
N ALA A 32 9.46 -20.94 -6.40
CA ALA A 32 8.63 -20.30 -7.41
C ALA A 32 9.47 -20.04 -8.65
N ARG A 33 8.87 -20.13 -9.82
CA ARG A 33 9.57 -19.81 -11.07
C ARG A 33 9.80 -18.31 -11.22
N ARG A 34 8.89 -17.52 -10.69
CA ARG A 34 8.92 -16.07 -10.82
C ARG A 34 8.80 -15.46 -9.44
N LEU A 35 9.60 -14.44 -9.21
CA LEU A 35 9.59 -13.73 -7.92
C LEU A 35 8.25 -13.04 -7.66
N ASP A 36 7.59 -12.56 -8.70
CA ASP A 36 6.28 -11.91 -8.57
C ASP A 36 5.16 -12.88 -8.17
N ARG A 37 5.43 -14.18 -8.21
CA ARG A 37 4.51 -15.22 -7.74
C ARG A 37 4.87 -15.76 -6.36
N ALA A 38 6.00 -15.33 -5.83
CA ALA A 38 6.50 -15.85 -4.56
C ALA A 38 5.53 -15.61 -3.41
N GLU A 39 4.95 -14.43 -3.32
CA GLU A 39 4.02 -14.10 -2.25
C GLU A 39 2.79 -15.02 -2.28
N ALA A 40 2.18 -15.21 -3.43
CA ALA A 40 1.01 -16.08 -3.57
C ALA A 40 1.36 -17.52 -3.22
N THR A 41 2.53 -18.00 -3.66
CA THR A 41 2.99 -19.35 -3.35
C THR A 41 3.17 -19.55 -1.85
N VAL A 42 3.75 -18.57 -1.17
CA VAL A 42 3.97 -18.63 0.27
C VAL A 42 2.65 -18.54 1.03
N ARG A 43 1.71 -17.71 0.58
CA ARG A 43 0.38 -17.63 1.22
C ARG A 43 -0.36 -18.96 1.16
N ASP A 44 -0.27 -19.66 0.02
CA ASP A 44 -0.88 -20.98 -0.11
C ASP A 44 -0.24 -21.98 0.85
N LEU A 45 1.09 -21.97 0.94
CA LEU A 45 1.81 -22.84 1.86
C LEU A 45 1.44 -22.58 3.31
N LEU A 46 1.38 -21.31 3.72
CA LEU A 46 1.05 -20.92 5.09
C LEU A 46 -0.41 -21.20 5.41
N ALA A 47 -1.30 -21.02 4.46
CA ALA A 47 -2.71 -21.33 4.64
C ALA A 47 -2.91 -22.81 4.96
N LEU A 48 -2.19 -23.68 4.27
CA LEU A 48 -2.21 -25.12 4.56
C LEU A 48 -1.56 -25.43 5.90
N HIS A 49 -0.43 -24.80 6.18
CA HIS A 49 0.31 -25.03 7.43
C HIS A 49 -0.49 -24.65 8.67
N PHE A 50 -1.20 -23.53 8.62
CA PHE A 50 -2.01 -23.04 9.74
C PHE A 50 -3.48 -23.38 9.64
N GLU A 51 -3.90 -24.08 8.60
CA GLU A 51 -5.30 -24.46 8.35
C GLU A 51 -6.24 -23.23 8.39
N MET A 52 -5.83 -22.17 7.69
CA MET A 52 -6.61 -20.93 7.63
C MET A 52 -6.68 -20.41 6.20
N ALA A 53 -7.56 -19.45 5.95
CA ALA A 53 -7.68 -18.84 4.64
C ALA A 53 -6.45 -17.97 4.34
N ALA A 54 -6.01 -17.98 3.09
CA ALA A 54 -4.84 -17.19 2.67
C ALA A 54 -5.07 -15.68 2.91
N SER A 55 -6.31 -15.23 2.80
CA SER A 55 -6.69 -13.84 3.03
C SER A 55 -6.59 -13.41 4.50
N ASP A 56 -6.59 -14.37 5.42
CA ASP A 56 -6.49 -14.10 6.85
C ASP A 56 -5.04 -14.04 7.34
N LEU A 57 -4.10 -14.34 6.46
CA LEU A 57 -2.68 -14.26 6.78
C LEU A 57 -2.22 -12.80 6.79
N GLU A 58 -1.33 -12.52 7.72
CA GLU A 58 -0.74 -11.20 7.85
C GLU A 58 0.29 -10.92 6.75
N ASP A 59 1.02 -9.84 6.89
CA ASP A 59 1.95 -9.40 5.88
C ASP A 59 3.08 -10.39 5.65
N ILE A 60 3.51 -10.46 4.40
CA ILE A 60 4.63 -11.28 3.97
C ILE A 60 5.69 -10.34 3.41
N GLU A 61 6.89 -10.40 3.97
CA GLU A 61 8.03 -9.63 3.49
C GLU A 61 8.99 -10.55 2.74
N ILE A 62 9.30 -10.19 1.50
CA ILE A 62 10.25 -10.94 0.69
C ILE A 62 11.60 -10.24 0.76
N VAL A 63 12.62 -10.98 1.20
CA VAL A 63 13.98 -10.48 1.37
C VAL A 63 14.89 -11.22 0.41
N LEU A 64 15.66 -10.48 -0.37
CA LEU A 64 16.62 -11.08 -1.29
C LEU A 64 17.85 -11.56 -0.51
N VAL A 65 18.25 -12.81 -0.75
CA VAL A 65 19.48 -13.35 -0.19
C VAL A 65 20.63 -13.05 -1.14
N ASP A 66 21.14 -11.84 -1.05
CA ASP A 66 22.27 -11.34 -1.82
C ASP A 66 22.89 -10.26 -0.96
N GLU A 67 23.93 -10.59 -0.21
CA GLU A 67 24.48 -9.68 0.78
C GLU A 67 24.88 -8.32 0.23
N PRO A 68 25.54 -8.20 -0.93
CA PRO A 68 25.87 -6.89 -1.46
C PRO A 68 24.65 -6.00 -1.76
N LEU A 69 23.52 -6.60 -2.08
CA LEU A 69 22.32 -5.85 -2.47
C LEU A 69 21.25 -5.80 -1.40
N ALA A 70 21.33 -6.66 -0.38
CA ALA A 70 20.29 -6.74 0.64
C ALA A 70 20.09 -5.41 1.38
N ASP A 71 21.18 -4.78 1.81
CA ASP A 71 21.12 -3.52 2.54
C ASP A 71 20.63 -2.38 1.66
N GLU A 72 21.10 -2.35 0.42
CA GLU A 72 20.67 -1.35 -0.55
C GLU A 72 19.16 -1.47 -0.83
N LEU A 73 18.68 -2.69 -1.02
CA LEU A 73 17.26 -2.94 -1.22
C LEU A 73 16.44 -2.51 -0.02
N ALA A 74 16.88 -2.87 1.17
CA ALA A 74 16.17 -2.50 2.41
C ALA A 74 16.08 -0.99 2.56
N ALA A 75 17.17 -0.29 2.33
CA ALA A 75 17.20 1.18 2.40
C ALA A 75 16.29 1.81 1.35
N THR A 76 16.30 1.29 0.13
CA THR A 76 15.45 1.80 -0.95
C THR A 76 13.98 1.59 -0.64
N ARG A 77 13.61 0.40 -0.13
CA ARG A 77 12.23 0.12 0.24
C ARG A 77 11.75 1.04 1.35
N GLN A 78 12.61 1.29 2.35
CA GLN A 78 12.27 2.19 3.45
C GLN A 78 12.00 3.60 2.97
N ILE A 79 12.84 4.13 2.09
CA ILE A 79 12.66 5.46 1.51
C ILE A 79 11.37 5.54 0.70
N ARG A 80 11.07 4.50 -0.09
CA ARG A 80 9.83 4.47 -0.85
C ARG A 80 8.59 4.44 0.03
N GLN A 81 8.62 3.67 1.12
CA GLN A 81 7.54 3.65 2.09
C GLN A 81 7.33 5.01 2.74
N GLU A 82 8.42 5.69 3.09
CA GLU A 82 8.35 7.04 3.65
C GLU A 82 7.79 8.04 2.64
N ALA A 83 8.19 7.94 1.39
CA ALA A 83 7.65 8.79 0.32
C ALA A 83 6.15 8.56 0.11
N ASP A 84 5.72 7.32 0.14
CA ASP A 84 4.30 6.98 0.01
C ASP A 84 3.49 7.54 1.18
N ARG A 85 4.01 7.42 2.40
CA ARG A 85 3.37 7.98 3.59
C ARG A 85 3.22 9.49 3.47
N LEU A 86 4.28 10.18 3.05
CA LEU A 86 4.25 11.64 2.86
C LEU A 86 3.29 12.04 1.74
N ARG A 87 3.20 11.24 0.69
CA ARG A 87 2.26 11.49 -0.41
C ARG A 87 0.82 11.38 0.07
N GLU A 88 0.50 10.37 0.87
CA GLU A 88 -0.83 10.21 1.45
C GLU A 88 -1.16 11.37 2.38
N GLU A 89 -0.22 11.77 3.21
CA GLU A 89 -0.38 12.91 4.11
C GLU A 89 -0.59 14.21 3.32
N ALA A 90 0.18 14.42 2.27
CA ALA A 90 0.04 15.60 1.41
C ALA A 90 -1.35 15.64 0.76
N THR A 91 -1.82 14.50 0.28
CA THR A 91 -3.16 14.42 -0.33
C THR A 91 -4.25 14.76 0.68
N ALA A 92 -4.16 14.20 1.88
CA ALA A 92 -5.13 14.46 2.93
C ALA A 92 -5.16 15.94 3.34
N ARG A 93 -3.99 16.53 3.51
CA ARG A 93 -3.90 17.95 3.87
C ARG A 93 -4.38 18.86 2.74
N THR A 94 -4.05 18.53 1.51
CA THR A 94 -4.50 19.30 0.34
C THR A 94 -6.03 19.27 0.25
N ARG A 95 -6.63 18.12 0.45
CA ARG A 95 -8.10 17.99 0.45
C ARG A 95 -8.75 18.84 1.55
N LEU A 96 -8.20 18.77 2.74
CA LEU A 96 -8.72 19.52 3.88
C LEU A 96 -8.60 21.03 3.65
N THR A 97 -7.46 21.51 3.20
CA THR A 97 -7.23 22.92 2.92
C THR A 97 -8.11 23.42 1.78
N ALA A 98 -8.25 22.63 0.72
CA ALA A 98 -9.14 22.97 -0.39
C ALA A 98 -10.58 23.14 0.08
N ARG A 99 -11.05 22.28 0.95
CA ARG A 99 -12.39 22.35 1.50
C ARG A 99 -12.57 23.61 2.35
N HIS A 100 -11.60 23.94 3.19
CA HIS A 100 -11.64 25.16 4.01
C HIS A 100 -11.68 26.42 3.13
N LEU A 101 -10.89 26.45 2.05
CA LEU A 101 -10.91 27.57 1.13
C LEU A 101 -12.25 27.70 0.41
N ARG A 102 -12.81 26.59 -0.05
CA ARG A 102 -14.14 26.60 -0.67
C ARG A 102 -15.19 27.10 0.29
N ASP A 103 -15.16 26.65 1.53
CA ASP A 103 -16.13 27.06 2.54
C ASP A 103 -16.04 28.56 2.84
N ARG A 104 -14.90 29.17 2.58
CA ARG A 104 -14.70 30.62 2.71
C ARG A 104 -15.08 31.39 1.45
N GLY A 105 -15.53 30.72 0.42
CA GLY A 105 -16.03 31.35 -0.80
C GLY A 105 -15.03 31.46 -1.94
N TYR A 106 -13.84 30.86 -1.81
CA TYR A 106 -12.85 30.88 -2.89
C TYR A 106 -13.29 29.96 -4.03
N ALA A 107 -13.12 30.43 -5.25
CA ALA A 107 -13.46 29.65 -6.44
C ALA A 107 -12.43 28.54 -6.67
N GLN A 108 -12.86 27.49 -7.35
CA GLN A 108 -12.01 26.32 -7.63
C GLN A 108 -10.68 26.70 -8.29
N ARG A 109 -10.69 27.63 -9.24
CA ARG A 109 -9.47 28.13 -9.90
C ARG A 109 -8.55 28.82 -8.93
N GLU A 110 -9.11 29.63 -8.03
CA GLU A 110 -8.33 30.32 -7.01
C GLU A 110 -7.68 29.34 -6.05
N ILE A 111 -8.42 28.32 -5.64
CA ILE A 111 -7.91 27.28 -4.76
C ILE A 111 -6.72 26.56 -5.40
N GLY A 112 -6.83 26.27 -6.70
CA GLY A 112 -5.73 25.63 -7.44
C GLY A 112 -4.47 26.46 -7.44
N VAL A 113 -4.60 27.76 -7.67
CA VAL A 113 -3.46 28.70 -7.64
C VAL A 113 -2.84 28.73 -6.24
N LEU A 114 -3.66 28.84 -5.21
CA LEU A 114 -3.20 28.97 -3.83
C LEU A 114 -2.49 27.69 -3.35
N LEU A 115 -2.98 26.55 -3.77
CA LEU A 115 -2.40 25.25 -3.37
C LEU A 115 -1.30 24.76 -4.31
N GLY A 116 -1.13 25.41 -5.48
CA GLY A 116 -0.16 24.99 -6.45
C GLY A 116 -0.54 23.73 -7.21
N VAL A 117 -1.84 23.49 -7.38
CA VAL A 117 -2.37 22.34 -8.12
C VAL A 117 -3.32 22.80 -9.20
N SER A 118 -3.61 21.96 -10.17
CA SER A 118 -4.56 22.31 -11.23
C SER A 118 -5.98 22.44 -10.66
N HIS A 119 -6.81 23.25 -11.32
CA HIS A 119 -8.21 23.38 -10.90
C HIS A 119 -8.96 22.06 -11.09
N GLN A 120 -8.53 21.22 -12.03
CA GLN A 120 -9.09 19.89 -12.22
C GLN A 120 -8.78 18.98 -11.03
N ALA A 121 -7.54 19.07 -10.51
CA ALA A 121 -7.16 18.34 -9.32
C ALA A 121 -7.98 18.77 -8.10
N VAL A 122 -8.25 20.09 -7.97
CA VAL A 122 -9.11 20.60 -6.91
C VAL A 122 -10.51 20.04 -7.02
N GLY A 123 -11.07 20.04 -8.23
CA GLY A 123 -12.41 19.48 -8.49
C GLY A 123 -12.51 18.02 -8.10
N LYS A 124 -11.48 17.24 -8.43
CA LYS A 124 -11.41 15.82 -8.07
C LYS A 124 -11.36 15.62 -6.55
N LEU A 125 -10.53 16.39 -5.86
CA LEU A 125 -10.42 16.32 -4.40
C LEU A 125 -11.74 16.66 -3.71
N LEU A 126 -12.41 17.71 -4.16
CA LEU A 126 -13.69 18.15 -3.61
C LEU A 126 -14.81 17.18 -3.98
N GLY A 127 -14.76 16.61 -5.18
CA GLY A 127 -15.72 15.61 -5.63
C GLY A 127 -15.62 14.32 -4.85
N GLU A 128 -14.41 13.86 -4.54
CA GLU A 128 -14.19 12.68 -3.70
C GLU A 128 -14.80 12.88 -2.32
N TYR A 129 -14.64 14.08 -1.76
CA TYR A 129 -15.24 14.41 -0.47
C TYR A 129 -16.77 14.37 -0.55
N ALA A 130 -17.35 14.94 -1.60
CA ALA A 130 -18.80 14.94 -1.79
C ALA A 130 -19.36 13.51 -1.91
N GLN A 131 -18.62 12.62 -2.55
CA GLN A 131 -19.02 11.23 -2.70
C GLN A 131 -18.99 10.48 -1.37
N ALA A 132 -18.16 10.92 -0.43
CA ALA A 132 -18.08 10.31 0.89
C ALA A 132 -19.22 10.73 1.83
N LEU A 133 -20.03 11.72 1.43
CA LEU A 133 -21.17 12.17 2.23
C LEU A 133 -22.32 11.16 2.13
N PRO A 134 -23.14 11.05 3.19
CA PRO A 134 -24.31 10.18 3.16
C PRO A 134 -25.26 10.53 2.01
N ARG A 135 -25.87 9.53 1.41
CA ARG A 135 -26.78 9.69 0.28
C ARG A 135 -27.96 10.60 0.57
N GLU A 136 -28.37 10.65 1.81
CA GLU A 136 -29.51 11.46 2.26
C GLU A 136 -29.30 12.95 1.99
N ARG A 137 -28.06 13.41 2.03
CA ARG A 137 -27.75 14.80 1.73
C ARG A 137 -27.78 15.11 0.24
N ARG A 138 -27.67 14.09 -0.61
CA ARG A 138 -27.75 14.28 -2.06
C ARG A 138 -29.18 14.44 -2.57
N THR A 139 -30.12 13.81 -1.90
CA THR A 139 -31.52 13.85 -2.31
C THR A 139 -32.22 15.12 -1.85
N GLY A 140 -31.65 15.85 -0.91
CA GLY A 140 -32.23 17.09 -0.41
C GLY A 140 -32.07 18.29 -1.33
N THR A 141 -31.40 18.16 -2.45
CA THR A 141 -31.17 19.28 -3.38
C THR A 141 -32.14 19.31 -4.56
N HIS A 142 -33.06 18.38 -4.64
CA HIS A 142 -34.08 18.33 -5.69
C HIS A 142 -35.45 18.70 -5.13
N GLY A 143 -35.51 19.91 -4.64
CA GLY A 143 -36.79 20.45 -4.21
C GLY A 143 -37.54 21.14 -5.32
#